data_6c632cc4074afbdddbf84dc051b580c0
#
_entry.id   6c632cc4074afbdddbf84dc051b580c0
#
_cell.length_a   1.000
_cell.length_b   1.000
_cell.length_c   1.000
_cell.angle_alpha   90.00
_cell.angle_beta   90.00
_cell.angle_gamma   90.00
#
_symmetry.space_group_name_H-M   'P 1'
#
loop_
_entity.id
_entity.type
_entity.pdbx_description
1 polymer ?
#
loop_
_entity_poly.entity_id
_entity_poly.type
_entity_poly.pdbx_seq_one_letter_code
_entity_poly.pdbx_strand_id
1 'polypeptide(L)'
;MKKAIKIAAISTAVVAAGAVSTAVVSAWGDNSGGRRTYTVNELNSNILGDKIIFNSIKDETMPNGNIKDERNFVAARDAATGDNGVNNVWQNNEIKVEEGKTYLVRLYAHNNNPNGRNAVAKDVSVNFSLGTVVSNEQRVDGYINASNAAPSKYWDDVVFKSADGRKFYLDYVEGSALLENNGVAKKPGIALADSVVTTGAKIGYDALNGEVPGCFEYANYITIKVKPVFENTSIEKTVRKMDDKKFSENVKANVGETVEYQIHYKNLTASEVKDVIIKDSLPTNMELIKGSTRLYNTNHPQGATVNNDSIITDGINIGAYKVNGSAYIRFQAVVKDKELACGNNRLINWAKADTLVGTSTNVKAFAVQDSADVYVEKKCAEQPKKHSCDIENGVHYGIKGNTVDVNTYKAECEKKSIPTAGATEITTGVIGLGGVITSAGYLIASRKKLH
;
A
#
# COMPACT_ATOMS: atom_id res chain seq x y z
N MET A 1 -27.30 20.86 21.84
CA MET A 1 -26.77 19.53 22.19
C MET A 1 -25.79 19.10 21.09
N LYS A 2 -24.48 19.21 21.37
CA LYS A 2 -23.40 18.88 20.44
C LYS A 2 -23.10 17.37 20.54
N LYS A 3 -23.33 16.59 19.49
CA LYS A 3 -22.91 15.19 19.40
C LYS A 3 -21.42 15.14 19.10
N ALA A 4 -20.64 14.63 20.05
CA ALA A 4 -19.23 14.31 19.86
C ALA A 4 -19.12 13.00 19.05
N ILE A 5 -18.44 13.08 17.90
CA ILE A 5 -18.08 11.90 17.10
C ILE A 5 -16.80 11.34 17.72
N LYS A 6 -16.88 10.12 18.24
CA LYS A 6 -15.71 9.36 18.69
C LYS A 6 -15.01 8.80 17.46
N ILE A 7 -13.82 9.30 17.17
CA ILE A 7 -12.91 8.71 16.19
C ILE A 7 -12.18 7.57 16.90
N ALA A 8 -12.38 6.36 16.43
CA ALA A 8 -11.66 5.19 16.89
C ALA A 8 -10.23 5.22 16.30
N ALA A 9 -9.23 5.14 17.17
CA ALA A 9 -7.83 5.00 16.78
C ALA A 9 -7.63 3.64 16.10
N ILE A 10 -7.23 3.65 14.84
CA ILE A 10 -6.80 2.45 14.11
C ILE A 10 -5.31 2.27 14.39
N SER A 11 -4.99 1.25 15.18
CA SER A 11 -3.63 0.81 15.43
C SER A 11 -3.01 0.25 14.14
N THR A 12 -1.88 0.81 13.74
CA THR A 12 -1.10 0.40 12.57
C THR A 12 -0.42 -0.93 12.87
N ALA A 13 -0.94 -2.02 12.32
CA ALA A 13 -0.19 -3.28 12.21
C ALA A 13 0.79 -3.15 11.04
N VAL A 14 2.09 -3.25 11.33
CA VAL A 14 3.13 -3.41 10.31
C VAL A 14 2.98 -4.81 9.73
N VAL A 15 2.44 -4.90 8.52
CA VAL A 15 2.42 -6.15 7.75
C VAL A 15 3.74 -6.23 7.00
N ALA A 16 4.58 -7.18 7.40
CA ALA A 16 5.77 -7.58 6.64
C ALA A 16 5.34 -8.02 5.24
N ALA A 17 5.92 -7.41 4.21
CA ALA A 17 5.73 -7.81 2.83
C ALA A 17 6.35 -9.20 2.62
N GLY A 18 5.55 -10.23 2.76
CA GLY A 18 5.86 -11.57 2.27
C GLY A 18 5.64 -11.59 0.76
N ALA A 19 6.61 -12.06 0.01
CA ALA A 19 6.48 -12.34 -1.41
C ALA A 19 5.31 -13.31 -1.63
N VAL A 20 4.20 -12.83 -2.17
CA VAL A 20 3.10 -13.67 -2.60
C VAL A 20 3.53 -14.27 -3.94
N SER A 21 3.88 -15.54 -3.94
CA SER A 21 3.95 -16.33 -5.16
C SER A 21 2.59 -16.26 -5.85
N THR A 22 2.55 -15.77 -7.07
CA THR A 22 1.37 -15.79 -7.93
C THR A 22 1.06 -17.23 -8.31
N ALA A 23 0.37 -17.95 -7.43
CA ALA A 23 -0.44 -19.08 -7.88
C ALA A 23 -1.55 -18.47 -8.73
N VAL A 24 -1.62 -18.88 -9.98
CA VAL A 24 -2.80 -18.63 -10.83
C VAL A 24 -3.94 -19.38 -10.15
N VAL A 25 -4.67 -18.68 -9.30
CA VAL A 25 -5.88 -19.20 -8.69
C VAL A 25 -6.92 -19.16 -9.79
N SER A 26 -7.39 -20.34 -10.22
CA SER A 26 -8.52 -20.42 -11.15
C SER A 26 -9.68 -19.63 -10.56
N ALA A 27 -10.15 -18.64 -11.28
CA ALA A 27 -11.05 -17.58 -10.86
C ALA A 27 -12.52 -18.03 -10.60
N TRP A 28 -12.78 -19.30 -10.31
CA TRP A 28 -14.17 -19.77 -10.28
C TRP A 28 -14.53 -20.48 -8.99
N GLY A 29 -14.66 -19.76 -7.90
CA GLY A 29 -15.19 -20.17 -6.59
C GLY A 29 -15.22 -21.65 -6.29
N ASP A 30 -14.93 -21.98 -5.06
CA ASP A 30 -14.80 -23.31 -4.48
C ASP A 30 -13.60 -24.16 -4.97
N ASN A 31 -12.62 -24.31 -4.08
CA ASN A 31 -11.30 -24.93 -4.29
C ASN A 31 -11.32 -26.45 -4.53
N SER A 32 -12.48 -27.07 -4.73
CA SER A 32 -12.61 -28.53 -4.76
C SER A 32 -12.77 -29.15 -6.15
N GLY A 33 -12.33 -28.47 -7.22
CA GLY A 33 -12.30 -29.11 -8.56
C GLY A 33 -13.03 -28.37 -9.67
N GLY A 34 -13.45 -27.16 -9.42
CA GLY A 34 -14.09 -26.30 -10.41
C GLY A 34 -15.61 -26.54 -10.48
N ARG A 35 -16.34 -25.46 -10.75
CA ARG A 35 -17.80 -25.51 -10.97
C ARG A 35 -18.12 -26.38 -12.18
N ARG A 36 -19.07 -27.31 -12.02
CA ARG A 36 -19.54 -28.15 -13.10
C ARG A 36 -20.02 -27.30 -14.27
N THR A 37 -19.62 -27.65 -15.47
CA THR A 37 -20.04 -27.03 -16.72
C THR A 37 -20.90 -27.97 -17.54
N TYR A 38 -21.65 -27.40 -18.47
CA TYR A 38 -22.55 -28.09 -19.36
C TYR A 38 -22.37 -27.52 -20.79
N THR A 39 -22.54 -28.38 -21.78
CA THR A 39 -22.76 -27.95 -23.15
C THR A 39 -24.22 -27.49 -23.33
N VAL A 40 -24.50 -26.71 -24.40
CA VAL A 40 -25.86 -26.30 -24.72
C VAL A 40 -26.74 -27.53 -24.99
N ASN A 41 -26.21 -28.56 -25.65
CA ASN A 41 -26.95 -29.80 -25.93
C ASN A 41 -27.32 -30.55 -24.62
N GLU A 42 -26.44 -30.63 -23.67
CA GLU A 42 -26.74 -31.23 -22.34
C GLU A 42 -27.88 -30.48 -21.64
N LEU A 43 -27.83 -29.14 -21.62
CA LEU A 43 -28.90 -28.35 -21.03
C LEU A 43 -30.24 -28.57 -21.72
N ASN A 44 -30.25 -28.57 -23.05
CA ASN A 44 -31.47 -28.82 -23.83
C ASN A 44 -32.06 -30.22 -23.65
N SER A 45 -31.29 -31.19 -23.09
CA SER A 45 -31.81 -32.51 -22.68
C SER A 45 -32.56 -32.48 -21.37
N ASN A 46 -32.83 -31.33 -20.79
CA ASN A 46 -33.47 -31.10 -19.49
C ASN A 46 -32.73 -31.74 -18.30
N ILE A 47 -31.40 -31.83 -18.36
CA ILE A 47 -30.57 -32.44 -17.32
C ILE A 47 -30.66 -31.70 -15.97
N LEU A 48 -31.07 -30.45 -15.99
CA LEU A 48 -31.23 -29.62 -14.79
C LEU A 48 -32.56 -29.82 -14.09
N GLY A 49 -33.64 -30.25 -14.81
CA GLY A 49 -34.99 -30.21 -14.27
C GLY A 49 -35.34 -28.79 -13.81
N ASP A 50 -35.77 -28.66 -12.53
CA ASP A 50 -36.11 -27.36 -11.92
C ASP A 50 -34.93 -26.63 -11.30
N LYS A 51 -33.70 -27.15 -11.42
CA LYS A 51 -32.51 -26.52 -10.81
C LYS A 51 -32.12 -25.22 -11.52
N ILE A 52 -31.92 -24.20 -10.73
CA ILE A 52 -31.40 -22.91 -11.20
C ILE A 52 -29.88 -22.90 -11.02
N ILE A 53 -29.17 -22.62 -12.11
CA ILE A 53 -27.72 -22.43 -12.14
C ILE A 53 -27.38 -21.21 -12.97
N PHE A 54 -26.28 -20.52 -12.65
CA PHE A 54 -25.79 -19.40 -13.42
C PHE A 54 -24.45 -19.72 -14.08
N ASN A 55 -24.24 -19.16 -15.25
CA ASN A 55 -22.95 -19.05 -15.95
C ASN A 55 -22.14 -20.36 -15.90
N SER A 56 -22.74 -21.45 -16.29
CA SER A 56 -22.16 -22.80 -16.23
C SER A 56 -22.07 -23.48 -17.60
N ILE A 57 -22.26 -22.73 -18.68
CA ILE A 57 -22.04 -23.26 -20.04
C ILE A 57 -20.54 -23.21 -20.35
N LYS A 58 -20.03 -24.35 -20.84
CA LYS A 58 -18.74 -24.44 -21.53
C LYS A 58 -18.94 -25.24 -22.81
N ASP A 59 -18.95 -24.56 -23.92
CA ASP A 59 -19.26 -25.17 -25.22
C ASP A 59 -18.47 -24.47 -26.34
N GLU A 60 -17.45 -25.16 -26.82
CA GLU A 60 -16.59 -24.66 -27.91
C GLU A 60 -17.30 -24.59 -29.28
N THR A 61 -18.44 -25.27 -29.40
CA THR A 61 -19.24 -25.28 -30.62
C THR A 61 -20.14 -24.07 -30.80
N MET A 62 -20.26 -23.22 -29.76
CA MET A 62 -21.05 -22.00 -29.84
C MET A 62 -20.53 -21.04 -30.93
N PRO A 63 -21.44 -20.30 -31.59
CA PRO A 63 -21.06 -19.34 -32.62
C PRO A 63 -20.03 -18.33 -32.14
N ASN A 64 -19.19 -17.82 -33.03
CA ASN A 64 -18.28 -16.73 -32.74
C ASN A 64 -19.08 -15.51 -32.27
N GLY A 65 -18.61 -14.87 -31.22
CA GLY A 65 -19.28 -13.75 -30.58
C GLY A 65 -19.97 -14.14 -29.27
N ASN A 66 -20.21 -15.41 -28.97
CA ASN A 66 -20.71 -15.87 -27.70
C ASN A 66 -19.57 -16.16 -26.70
N ILE A 67 -19.88 -16.08 -25.41
CA ILE A 67 -18.95 -16.48 -24.34
C ILE A 67 -18.94 -18.01 -24.31
N LYS A 68 -17.86 -18.63 -24.80
CA LYS A 68 -17.75 -20.10 -24.91
C LYS A 68 -17.57 -20.79 -23.58
N ASP A 69 -16.99 -20.13 -22.61
CA ASP A 69 -16.92 -20.58 -21.22
C ASP A 69 -17.50 -19.47 -20.33
N GLU A 70 -18.76 -19.62 -19.97
CA GLU A 70 -19.49 -18.61 -19.19
C GLU A 70 -19.00 -18.46 -17.76
N ARG A 71 -18.08 -19.32 -17.30
CA ARG A 71 -17.43 -19.11 -16.01
C ARG A 71 -16.58 -17.84 -16.00
N ASN A 72 -16.07 -17.43 -17.19
CA ASN A 72 -15.39 -16.16 -17.42
C ASN A 72 -16.42 -15.06 -17.73
N PHE A 73 -17.23 -14.72 -16.75
CA PHE A 73 -18.34 -13.77 -16.94
C PHE A 73 -18.01 -12.33 -16.56
N VAL A 74 -16.86 -12.11 -15.91
CA VAL A 74 -16.32 -10.78 -15.64
C VAL A 74 -15.24 -10.47 -16.66
N ALA A 75 -15.37 -9.35 -17.35
CA ALA A 75 -14.42 -8.94 -18.37
C ALA A 75 -14.26 -7.42 -18.39
N ALA A 76 -13.12 -6.94 -18.84
CA ALA A 76 -12.85 -5.50 -18.94
C ALA A 76 -12.40 -5.11 -20.34
N ARG A 77 -12.60 -3.83 -20.70
CA ARG A 77 -12.04 -3.21 -21.91
C ARG A 77 -11.79 -1.72 -21.71
N ASP A 78 -10.95 -1.14 -22.53
CA ASP A 78 -10.84 0.31 -22.62
C ASP A 78 -12.20 0.90 -23.08
N ALA A 79 -12.71 1.89 -22.36
CA ALA A 79 -14.00 2.52 -22.66
C ALA A 79 -14.00 3.26 -24.01
N ALA A 80 -12.84 3.70 -24.49
CA ALA A 80 -12.67 4.35 -25.78
C ALA A 80 -12.74 3.35 -26.95
N THR A 81 -12.53 2.05 -26.70
CA THR A 81 -12.65 1.02 -27.72
C THR A 81 -14.14 0.77 -27.99
N GLY A 82 -14.61 1.08 -29.17
CA GLY A 82 -16.00 0.85 -29.56
C GLY A 82 -16.37 -0.63 -29.46
N ASP A 83 -17.60 -0.92 -29.07
CA ASP A 83 -18.17 -2.26 -29.12
C ASP A 83 -18.77 -2.47 -30.54
N ASN A 84 -17.96 -2.98 -31.43
CA ASN A 84 -18.38 -3.24 -32.80
C ASN A 84 -19.16 -4.56 -32.95
N GLY A 85 -19.72 -5.08 -31.85
CA GLY A 85 -20.43 -6.36 -31.81
C GLY A 85 -19.49 -7.58 -31.89
N VAL A 86 -18.18 -7.36 -31.82
CA VAL A 86 -17.17 -8.41 -31.81
C VAL A 86 -16.63 -8.56 -30.37
N ASN A 87 -16.86 -9.73 -29.78
CA ASN A 87 -16.48 -10.00 -28.39
C ASN A 87 -14.97 -10.01 -28.10
N ASN A 88 -14.13 -9.86 -29.11
CA ASN A 88 -12.67 -9.88 -28.96
C ASN A 88 -12.07 -8.63 -28.30
N VAL A 89 -12.85 -7.59 -28.06
CA VAL A 89 -12.39 -6.39 -27.33
C VAL A 89 -12.46 -6.56 -25.80
N TRP A 90 -13.24 -7.53 -25.33
CA TRP A 90 -13.37 -7.84 -23.91
C TRP A 90 -12.28 -8.82 -23.45
N GLN A 91 -11.53 -8.43 -22.43
CA GLN A 91 -10.45 -9.24 -21.83
C GLN A 91 -10.95 -9.83 -20.53
N ASN A 92 -10.95 -11.15 -20.43
CA ASN A 92 -11.57 -11.87 -19.31
C ASN A 92 -10.67 -12.02 -18.09
N ASN A 93 -9.36 -12.24 -18.25
CA ASN A 93 -8.49 -12.55 -17.13
C ASN A 93 -7.62 -11.38 -16.70
N GLU A 94 -7.08 -10.65 -17.67
CA GLU A 94 -6.13 -9.58 -17.43
C GLU A 94 -6.28 -8.45 -18.44
N ILE A 95 -6.17 -7.22 -17.97
CA ILE A 95 -6.09 -6.03 -18.82
C ILE A 95 -4.98 -5.10 -18.35
N LYS A 96 -4.17 -4.60 -19.26
CA LYS A 96 -3.17 -3.56 -18.98
C LYS A 96 -3.82 -2.20 -18.92
N VAL A 97 -3.47 -1.43 -17.91
CA VAL A 97 -4.03 -0.10 -17.69
C VAL A 97 -2.99 0.99 -17.77
N GLU A 98 -3.45 2.14 -18.22
CA GLU A 98 -2.68 3.36 -18.41
C GLU A 98 -3.36 4.53 -17.70
N GLU A 99 -2.57 5.48 -17.24
CA GLU A 99 -3.06 6.69 -16.58
C GLU A 99 -3.93 7.52 -17.51
N GLY A 100 -5.01 8.10 -16.98
CA GLY A 100 -5.93 8.96 -17.71
C GLY A 100 -7.00 8.22 -18.52
N LYS A 101 -6.87 6.90 -18.68
CA LYS A 101 -7.89 6.09 -19.37
C LYS A 101 -9.04 5.70 -18.44
N THR A 102 -10.18 5.43 -19.05
CA THR A 102 -11.36 4.86 -18.38
C THR A 102 -11.59 3.46 -18.93
N TYR A 103 -11.94 2.54 -18.08
CA TYR A 103 -12.22 1.16 -18.44
C TYR A 103 -13.66 0.79 -18.11
N LEU A 104 -14.27 -0.02 -18.96
CA LEU A 104 -15.55 -0.69 -18.68
C LEU A 104 -15.25 -2.06 -18.08
N VAL A 105 -15.95 -2.40 -17.01
CA VAL A 105 -16.01 -3.77 -16.48
C VAL A 105 -17.41 -4.30 -16.72
N ARG A 106 -17.52 -5.47 -17.31
CA ARG A 106 -18.78 -6.15 -17.60
C ARG A 106 -18.91 -7.38 -16.71
N LEU A 107 -20.10 -7.58 -16.17
CA LEU A 107 -20.56 -8.83 -15.60
C LEU A 107 -21.71 -9.35 -16.46
N TYR A 108 -21.58 -10.59 -16.94
CA TYR A 108 -22.65 -11.30 -17.65
C TYR A 108 -23.37 -12.20 -16.67
N ALA A 109 -24.70 -12.14 -16.59
CA ALA A 109 -25.52 -12.97 -15.72
C ALA A 109 -26.54 -13.73 -16.55
N HIS A 110 -26.38 -15.05 -16.62
CA HIS A 110 -27.22 -15.94 -17.39
C HIS A 110 -27.70 -17.12 -16.54
N ASN A 111 -29.00 -17.21 -16.32
CA ASN A 111 -29.62 -18.40 -15.76
C ASN A 111 -29.67 -19.47 -16.85
N ASN A 112 -28.88 -20.53 -16.69
CA ASN A 112 -28.69 -21.55 -17.74
C ASN A 112 -29.81 -22.61 -17.81
N ASN A 113 -30.86 -22.50 -17.01
CA ASN A 113 -31.99 -23.43 -17.15
C ASN A 113 -32.75 -23.14 -18.45
N PRO A 114 -32.93 -24.13 -19.36
CA PRO A 114 -33.54 -23.90 -20.67
C PRO A 114 -35.05 -23.67 -20.61
N ASN A 115 -35.69 -23.88 -19.45
CA ASN A 115 -37.17 -23.84 -19.32
C ASN A 115 -37.76 -22.41 -19.25
N GLY A 116 -36.93 -21.37 -19.55
CA GLY A 116 -37.39 -20.01 -19.72
C GLY A 116 -38.11 -19.47 -18.48
N ARG A 117 -39.33 -18.96 -18.68
CA ARG A 117 -40.18 -18.40 -17.63
C ARG A 117 -40.73 -19.44 -16.66
N ASN A 118 -40.56 -20.74 -16.90
CA ASN A 118 -40.88 -21.81 -15.96
C ASN A 118 -39.73 -22.09 -14.98
N ALA A 119 -38.55 -21.50 -15.21
CA ALA A 119 -37.37 -21.68 -14.38
C ALA A 119 -36.77 -20.31 -14.00
N VAL A 120 -37.46 -19.62 -13.11
CA VAL A 120 -37.11 -18.26 -12.70
C VAL A 120 -36.17 -18.27 -11.50
N ALA A 121 -35.00 -17.67 -11.67
CA ALA A 121 -34.12 -17.34 -10.55
C ALA A 121 -34.72 -16.19 -9.72
N LYS A 122 -34.61 -16.27 -8.39
CA LYS A 122 -35.22 -15.32 -7.46
C LYS A 122 -34.19 -14.58 -6.62
N ASP A 123 -34.56 -13.37 -6.21
CA ASP A 123 -33.72 -12.46 -5.43
C ASP A 123 -32.34 -12.24 -6.05
N VAL A 124 -32.30 -12.24 -7.39
CA VAL A 124 -31.04 -12.08 -8.12
C VAL A 124 -30.48 -10.69 -7.88
N SER A 125 -29.28 -10.65 -7.36
CA SER A 125 -28.48 -9.44 -7.19
C SER A 125 -27.07 -9.65 -7.69
N VAL A 126 -26.45 -8.56 -8.13
CA VAL A 126 -25.08 -8.54 -8.58
C VAL A 126 -24.29 -7.50 -7.82
N ASN A 127 -23.00 -7.76 -7.63
CA ASN A 127 -22.10 -6.72 -7.14
C ASN A 127 -20.68 -6.90 -7.69
N PHE A 128 -19.96 -5.78 -7.75
CA PHE A 128 -18.54 -5.74 -8.02
C PHE A 128 -17.80 -5.37 -6.73
N SER A 129 -16.68 -6.05 -6.47
CA SER A 129 -15.77 -5.70 -5.40
C SER A 129 -14.47 -5.17 -6.02
N LEU A 130 -14.19 -3.92 -5.77
CA LEU A 130 -12.95 -3.27 -6.18
C LEU A 130 -11.89 -3.47 -5.09
N GLY A 131 -10.66 -3.81 -5.48
CA GLY A 131 -9.55 -3.96 -4.53
C GLY A 131 -9.36 -2.73 -3.65
N THR A 132 -9.04 -2.94 -2.36
CA THR A 132 -8.90 -1.86 -1.38
C THR A 132 -7.45 -1.44 -1.11
N VAL A 133 -6.47 -2.15 -1.67
CA VAL A 133 -5.04 -1.92 -1.45
C VAL A 133 -4.42 -1.34 -2.72
N VAL A 134 -3.59 -0.30 -2.57
CA VAL A 134 -2.81 0.25 -3.68
C VAL A 134 -1.71 -0.73 -4.07
N SER A 135 -1.72 -1.18 -5.31
CA SER A 135 -0.77 -2.17 -5.85
C SER A 135 -0.54 -1.94 -7.35
N ASN A 136 0.48 -2.54 -7.93
CA ASN A 136 0.68 -2.58 -9.38
C ASN A 136 -0.29 -3.53 -10.10
N GLU A 137 -1.08 -4.28 -9.33
CA GLU A 137 -2.20 -5.10 -9.81
C GLU A 137 -3.43 -4.82 -8.96
N GLN A 138 -4.59 -4.72 -9.61
CA GLN A 138 -5.90 -4.56 -8.97
C GLN A 138 -6.84 -5.61 -9.50
N ARG A 139 -7.58 -6.23 -8.59
CA ARG A 139 -8.57 -7.23 -8.94
C ARG A 139 -9.97 -6.65 -8.79
N VAL A 140 -10.82 -6.92 -9.77
CA VAL A 140 -12.26 -6.65 -9.69
C VAL A 140 -12.99 -7.97 -9.70
N ASP A 141 -13.59 -8.32 -8.58
CA ASP A 141 -14.46 -9.49 -8.47
C ASP A 141 -15.89 -9.09 -8.83
N GLY A 142 -16.56 -9.92 -9.61
CA GLY A 142 -17.99 -9.82 -9.88
C GLY A 142 -18.75 -10.98 -9.27
N TYR A 143 -19.88 -10.69 -8.64
CA TYR A 143 -20.71 -11.69 -7.95
C TYR A 143 -22.12 -11.69 -8.50
N ILE A 144 -22.70 -12.88 -8.62
CA ILE A 144 -24.13 -13.13 -8.86
C ILE A 144 -24.66 -13.91 -7.67
N ASN A 145 -25.70 -13.41 -7.02
CA ASN A 145 -26.40 -14.09 -5.94
C ASN A 145 -27.84 -14.36 -6.36
N ALA A 146 -28.38 -15.53 -5.98
CA ALA A 146 -29.78 -15.88 -6.20
C ALA A 146 -30.24 -16.84 -5.11
N SER A 147 -31.41 -16.58 -4.51
CA SER A 147 -31.88 -17.33 -3.33
C SER A 147 -32.23 -18.78 -3.62
N ASN A 148 -32.66 -19.11 -4.84
CA ASN A 148 -33.06 -20.44 -5.27
C ASN A 148 -32.10 -21.11 -6.25
N ALA A 149 -30.89 -20.54 -6.46
CA ALA A 149 -29.85 -21.15 -7.29
C ALA A 149 -28.93 -22.09 -6.47
N ALA A 150 -28.29 -23.03 -7.13
CA ALA A 150 -27.33 -23.95 -6.53
C ALA A 150 -26.03 -24.00 -7.37
N PRO A 151 -24.93 -23.37 -6.89
CA PRO A 151 -24.79 -22.61 -5.64
C PRO A 151 -25.61 -21.31 -5.63
N SER A 152 -25.86 -20.75 -4.45
CA SER A 152 -26.59 -19.49 -4.31
C SER A 152 -25.73 -18.25 -4.64
N LYS A 153 -24.39 -18.42 -4.76
CA LYS A 153 -23.42 -17.36 -5.08
C LYS A 153 -22.42 -17.85 -6.14
N TYR A 154 -22.28 -17.06 -7.18
CA TYR A 154 -21.29 -17.25 -8.24
C TYR A 154 -20.32 -16.07 -8.23
N TRP A 155 -19.05 -16.30 -8.58
CA TRP A 155 -18.06 -15.24 -8.71
C TRP A 155 -17.06 -15.53 -9.81
N ASP A 156 -16.52 -14.47 -10.35
CA ASP A 156 -15.43 -14.42 -11.33
C ASP A 156 -14.70 -13.08 -11.19
N ASP A 157 -13.53 -12.95 -11.80
CA ASP A 157 -12.73 -11.74 -11.68
C ASP A 157 -12.01 -11.35 -12.96
N VAL A 158 -11.56 -10.10 -12.99
CA VAL A 158 -10.60 -9.59 -13.98
C VAL A 158 -9.50 -8.82 -13.25
N VAL A 159 -8.24 -9.05 -13.66
CA VAL A 159 -7.07 -8.40 -13.09
C VAL A 159 -6.63 -7.23 -13.96
N PHE A 160 -6.55 -6.06 -13.37
CA PHE A 160 -6.00 -4.86 -13.97
C PHE A 160 -4.53 -4.75 -13.59
N LYS A 161 -3.63 -4.65 -14.58
CA LYS A 161 -2.18 -4.53 -14.37
C LYS A 161 -1.65 -3.22 -14.89
N SER A 162 -0.81 -2.57 -14.10
CA SER A 162 -0.09 -1.38 -14.54
C SER A 162 0.80 -1.70 -15.74
N ALA A 163 0.70 -0.91 -16.82
CA ALA A 163 1.54 -1.08 -18.00
C ALA A 163 3.02 -0.72 -17.74
N ASP A 164 3.28 0.15 -16.79
CA ASP A 164 4.60 0.68 -16.43
C ASP A 164 5.10 0.25 -15.03
N GLY A 165 4.34 -0.62 -14.35
CA GLY A 165 4.69 -1.17 -13.03
C GLY A 165 4.39 -0.25 -11.85
N ARG A 166 3.88 0.98 -12.06
CA ARG A 166 3.45 1.87 -10.97
C ARG A 166 2.29 1.27 -10.19
N LYS A 167 2.23 1.58 -8.92
CA LYS A 167 1.08 1.24 -8.09
C LYS A 167 -0.10 2.14 -8.41
N PHE A 168 -1.30 1.59 -8.32
CA PHE A 168 -2.55 2.31 -8.55
C PHE A 168 -3.69 1.68 -7.74
N TYR A 169 -4.82 2.34 -7.70
CA TYR A 169 -6.11 1.75 -7.34
C TYR A 169 -7.13 2.04 -8.45
N LEU A 170 -8.25 1.33 -8.44
CA LEU A 170 -9.35 1.58 -9.34
C LEU A 170 -10.40 2.44 -8.64
N ASP A 171 -10.70 3.59 -9.23
CA ASP A 171 -11.76 4.47 -8.79
C ASP A 171 -13.03 4.18 -9.59
N TYR A 172 -14.14 3.96 -8.89
CA TYR A 172 -15.44 3.78 -9.52
C TYR A 172 -15.98 5.12 -10.01
N VAL A 173 -16.51 5.15 -11.22
CA VAL A 173 -17.19 6.34 -11.74
C VAL A 173 -18.65 6.29 -11.30
N GLU A 174 -19.03 7.11 -10.34
CA GLU A 174 -20.39 7.17 -9.80
C GLU A 174 -21.43 7.41 -10.90
N GLY A 175 -22.58 6.74 -10.78
CA GLY A 175 -23.66 6.80 -11.76
C GLY A 175 -23.36 6.10 -13.09
N SER A 176 -22.25 5.35 -13.18
CA SER A 176 -21.88 4.65 -14.43
C SER A 176 -22.42 3.24 -14.55
N ALA A 177 -23.06 2.72 -13.53
CA ALA A 177 -23.60 1.38 -13.55
C ALA A 177 -24.82 1.27 -14.45
N LEU A 178 -24.77 0.34 -15.39
CA LEU A 178 -25.86 0.09 -16.35
C LEU A 178 -26.22 -1.40 -16.37
N LEU A 179 -27.52 -1.69 -16.53
CA LEU A 179 -28.04 -2.98 -16.90
C LEU A 179 -28.50 -2.93 -18.34
N GLU A 180 -28.14 -3.92 -19.14
CA GLU A 180 -28.70 -4.17 -20.48
C GLU A 180 -29.25 -5.59 -20.55
N ASN A 181 -30.47 -5.74 -21.08
CA ASN A 181 -31.10 -7.02 -21.41
C ASN A 181 -32.17 -6.80 -22.51
N ASN A 182 -32.79 -7.88 -22.97
CA ASN A 182 -33.87 -7.81 -24.01
C ASN A 182 -35.25 -7.44 -23.42
N GLY A 183 -35.36 -7.31 -22.11
CA GLY A 183 -36.62 -6.96 -21.38
C GLY A 183 -36.69 -5.48 -21.04
N VAL A 184 -36.75 -5.18 -19.74
CA VAL A 184 -36.89 -3.81 -19.21
C VAL A 184 -35.74 -2.89 -19.55
N ALA A 185 -34.53 -3.44 -19.73
CA ALA A 185 -33.28 -2.71 -19.93
C ALA A 185 -32.75 -2.82 -21.38
N LYS A 186 -33.62 -2.62 -22.37
CA LYS A 186 -33.19 -2.57 -23.79
C LYS A 186 -32.17 -1.46 -23.99
N LYS A 187 -31.29 -1.65 -25.00
CA LYS A 187 -30.27 -0.63 -25.34
C LYS A 187 -30.88 0.77 -25.45
N PRO A 188 -30.26 1.78 -24.87
CA PRO A 188 -28.91 1.83 -24.29
C PRO A 188 -28.80 1.33 -22.83
N GLY A 189 -29.78 0.62 -22.30
CA GLY A 189 -29.78 0.11 -20.95
C GLY A 189 -30.45 1.05 -19.95
N ILE A 190 -30.53 0.61 -18.68
CA ILE A 190 -31.04 1.41 -17.56
C ILE A 190 -29.99 1.52 -16.47
N ALA A 191 -29.99 2.66 -15.74
CA ALA A 191 -29.08 2.86 -14.64
C ALA A 191 -29.37 1.91 -13.48
N LEU A 192 -28.32 1.36 -12.89
CA LEU A 192 -28.36 0.68 -11.60
C LEU A 192 -27.85 1.62 -10.49
N ALA A 193 -28.28 1.31 -9.26
CA ALA A 193 -27.79 2.03 -8.09
C ALA A 193 -26.28 1.77 -7.88
N ASP A 194 -25.54 2.79 -7.42
CA ASP A 194 -24.10 2.70 -7.11
C ASP A 194 -23.78 1.69 -5.99
N SER A 195 -24.80 1.24 -5.25
CA SER A 195 -24.66 0.09 -4.34
C SER A 195 -24.14 -1.18 -5.02
N VAL A 196 -24.17 -1.26 -6.34
CA VAL A 196 -23.59 -2.35 -7.13
C VAL A 196 -22.09 -2.55 -6.86
N VAL A 197 -21.36 -1.53 -6.39
CA VAL A 197 -19.95 -1.62 -5.99
C VAL A 197 -19.75 -1.72 -4.47
N THR A 198 -20.82 -1.90 -3.70
CA THR A 198 -20.77 -2.03 -2.24
C THR A 198 -21.61 -3.21 -1.75
N THR A 199 -22.92 -3.00 -1.54
CA THR A 199 -23.86 -4.01 -1.01
C THR A 199 -24.54 -4.84 -2.11
N GLY A 200 -24.38 -4.43 -3.37
CA GLY A 200 -25.02 -5.05 -4.52
C GLY A 200 -26.29 -4.31 -4.99
N ALA A 201 -26.73 -4.66 -6.19
CA ALA A 201 -27.95 -4.14 -6.79
C ALA A 201 -28.79 -5.31 -7.31
N LYS A 202 -30.12 -5.25 -7.12
CA LYS A 202 -31.05 -6.19 -7.74
C LYS A 202 -31.10 -5.98 -9.23
N ILE A 203 -31.12 -7.08 -10.00
CA ILE A 203 -31.36 -7.08 -11.42
C ILE A 203 -32.68 -7.83 -11.72
N GLY A 204 -33.10 -7.88 -12.95
CA GLY A 204 -34.25 -8.66 -13.38
C GLY A 204 -34.58 -8.40 -14.83
N TYR A 205 -35.41 -9.25 -15.43
CA TYR A 205 -35.70 -9.17 -16.84
C TYR A 205 -36.85 -8.22 -17.16
N ASP A 206 -37.99 -8.35 -16.47
CA ASP A 206 -39.19 -7.52 -16.70
C ASP A 206 -39.20 -6.27 -15.78
N ALA A 207 -38.51 -6.33 -14.65
CA ALA A 207 -38.33 -5.25 -13.68
C ALA A 207 -37.09 -5.51 -12.82
N LEU A 208 -36.59 -4.51 -12.09
CA LEU A 208 -35.45 -4.67 -11.14
C LEU A 208 -35.90 -5.35 -9.83
N ASN A 209 -36.63 -6.46 -9.95
CA ASN A 209 -37.30 -7.14 -8.82
C ASN A 209 -36.54 -8.38 -8.32
N GLY A 210 -35.44 -8.76 -8.97
CA GLY A 210 -34.66 -9.96 -8.63
C GLY A 210 -35.13 -11.22 -9.37
N GLU A 211 -35.98 -11.12 -10.38
CA GLU A 211 -36.45 -12.26 -11.16
C GLU A 211 -35.77 -12.34 -12.52
N VAL A 212 -35.03 -13.46 -12.75
CA VAL A 212 -34.33 -13.72 -13.99
C VAL A 212 -34.75 -15.09 -14.54
N PRO A 213 -35.57 -15.14 -15.60
CA PRO A 213 -35.93 -16.37 -16.27
C PRO A 213 -34.69 -17.07 -16.84
N GLY A 214 -34.82 -18.36 -17.13
CA GLY A 214 -33.77 -19.15 -17.76
C GLY A 214 -33.67 -18.92 -19.27
N CYS A 215 -32.58 -19.43 -19.89
CA CYS A 215 -32.31 -19.30 -21.32
C CYS A 215 -31.61 -17.97 -21.74
N PHE A 216 -30.91 -18.04 -22.86
CA PHE A 216 -30.10 -16.93 -23.44
C PHE A 216 -30.91 -15.65 -23.69
N GLU A 217 -32.16 -15.76 -24.04
CA GLU A 217 -33.05 -14.62 -24.27
C GLU A 217 -33.11 -13.67 -23.06
N TYR A 218 -32.99 -14.24 -21.83
CA TYR A 218 -33.16 -13.53 -20.57
C TYR A 218 -31.82 -13.15 -19.90
N ALA A 219 -30.74 -13.28 -20.62
CA ALA A 219 -29.41 -12.91 -20.13
C ALA A 219 -29.30 -11.40 -19.86
N ASN A 220 -28.48 -11.05 -18.86
CA ASN A 220 -28.27 -9.70 -18.41
C ASN A 220 -26.79 -9.34 -18.53
N TYR A 221 -26.50 -8.12 -18.98
CA TYR A 221 -25.18 -7.53 -19.02
C TYR A 221 -25.16 -6.33 -18.06
N ILE A 222 -24.29 -6.38 -17.09
CA ILE A 222 -24.10 -5.29 -16.14
C ILE A 222 -22.72 -4.69 -16.40
N THR A 223 -22.65 -3.37 -16.59
CA THR A 223 -21.40 -2.66 -16.81
C THR A 223 -21.21 -1.55 -15.78
N ILE A 224 -19.95 -1.35 -15.39
CA ILE A 224 -19.51 -0.21 -14.59
C ILE A 224 -18.31 0.44 -15.27
N LYS A 225 -18.05 1.71 -14.98
CA LYS A 225 -16.80 2.38 -15.39
C LYS A 225 -15.86 2.50 -14.18
N VAL A 226 -14.58 2.24 -14.45
CA VAL A 226 -13.51 2.43 -13.48
C VAL A 226 -12.37 3.23 -14.10
N LYS A 227 -11.67 4.00 -13.27
CA LYS A 227 -10.47 4.75 -13.66
C LYS A 227 -9.29 4.30 -12.81
N PRO A 228 -8.16 3.91 -13.40
CA PRO A 228 -6.93 3.70 -12.63
C PRO A 228 -6.39 5.05 -12.15
N VAL A 229 -6.19 5.17 -10.85
CA VAL A 229 -5.54 6.32 -10.21
C VAL A 229 -4.20 5.86 -9.70
N PHE A 230 -3.15 6.30 -10.39
CA PHE A 230 -1.78 5.90 -10.10
C PHE A 230 -1.21 6.67 -8.92
N GLU A 231 -0.39 5.98 -8.12
CA GLU A 231 0.43 6.61 -7.10
C GLU A 231 1.43 7.53 -7.78
N ASN A 232 1.21 8.80 -7.64
CA ASN A 232 2.05 9.83 -8.25
C ASN A 232 1.98 11.12 -7.42
N THR A 233 2.31 11.00 -6.14
CA THR A 233 2.54 12.13 -5.25
C THR A 233 4.02 12.14 -4.89
N SER A 234 4.61 13.31 -4.76
CA SER A 234 5.98 13.43 -4.29
C SER A 234 6.01 14.16 -2.96
N ILE A 235 6.95 13.73 -2.14
CA ILE A 235 7.40 14.45 -0.96
C ILE A 235 8.92 14.58 -1.05
N GLU A 236 9.44 15.75 -0.75
CA GLU A 236 10.86 16.04 -0.69
C GLU A 236 11.13 16.72 0.66
N LYS A 237 12.04 16.16 1.44
CA LYS A 237 12.40 16.70 2.73
C LYS A 237 13.84 17.20 2.71
N THR A 238 14.02 18.45 3.12
CA THR A 238 15.31 19.12 3.17
C THR A 238 15.49 19.85 4.49
N VAL A 239 16.73 20.22 4.81
CA VAL A 239 17.10 20.88 6.05
C VAL A 239 18.11 22.01 5.77
N ARG A 240 18.08 23.05 6.61
CA ARG A 240 19.10 24.12 6.61
C ARG A 240 19.42 24.57 8.01
N LYS A 241 20.57 25.17 8.22
CA LYS A 241 20.85 26.01 9.40
C LYS A 241 20.10 27.33 9.27
N MET A 242 19.82 28.00 10.38
CA MET A 242 19.07 29.27 10.37
C MET A 242 19.76 30.37 9.51
N ASP A 243 21.08 30.36 9.46
CA ASP A 243 21.87 31.32 8.70
C ASP A 243 22.06 30.95 7.21
N ASP A 244 21.72 29.72 6.84
CA ASP A 244 21.84 29.25 5.47
C ASP A 244 20.69 29.76 4.60
N LYS A 245 21.01 30.18 3.37
CA LYS A 245 19.99 30.63 2.41
C LYS A 245 19.32 29.48 1.65
N LYS A 246 19.95 28.31 1.61
CA LYS A 246 19.47 27.15 0.84
C LYS A 246 19.20 25.96 1.73
N PHE A 247 18.17 25.23 1.38
CA PHE A 247 17.90 23.91 1.94
C PHE A 247 18.74 22.84 1.22
N SER A 248 19.09 21.77 1.90
CA SER A 248 19.86 20.63 1.39
C SER A 248 19.37 19.33 2.05
N GLU A 249 19.79 18.19 1.51
CA GLU A 249 19.49 16.85 2.06
C GLU A 249 20.07 16.64 3.46
N ASN A 250 21.14 17.36 3.77
CA ASN A 250 21.81 17.27 5.06
C ASN A 250 22.55 18.55 5.44
N VAL A 251 22.74 18.70 6.75
CA VAL A 251 23.58 19.79 7.33
C VAL A 251 24.41 19.27 8.50
N LYS A 252 25.48 19.99 8.84
CA LYS A 252 26.22 19.81 10.10
C LYS A 252 25.73 20.83 11.11
N ALA A 253 25.39 20.38 12.32
CA ALA A 253 24.98 21.26 13.40
C ALA A 253 25.61 20.80 14.73
N ASN A 254 25.68 21.70 15.70
CA ASN A 254 26.16 21.41 17.04
C ASN A 254 24.97 21.22 18.01
N VAL A 255 25.21 20.61 19.16
CA VAL A 255 24.23 20.59 20.24
C VAL A 255 23.84 22.03 20.62
N GLY A 256 22.54 22.29 20.74
CA GLY A 256 21.96 23.59 21.00
C GLY A 256 21.69 24.44 19.76
N GLU A 257 22.22 24.07 18.60
CA GLU A 257 21.89 24.79 17.35
C GLU A 257 20.49 24.43 16.86
N THR A 258 19.84 25.43 16.25
CA THR A 258 18.54 25.29 15.59
C THR A 258 18.73 25.07 14.11
N VAL A 259 17.97 24.11 13.58
CA VAL A 259 17.84 23.89 12.14
C VAL A 259 16.37 24.08 11.70
N GLU A 260 16.18 24.42 10.45
CA GLU A 260 14.86 24.51 9.84
C GLU A 260 14.70 23.40 8.81
N TYR A 261 13.64 22.57 8.97
CA TYR A 261 13.23 21.57 8.00
C TYR A 261 12.22 22.15 7.03
N GLN A 262 12.29 21.71 5.78
CA GLN A 262 11.27 21.97 4.76
C GLN A 262 10.80 20.65 4.19
N ILE A 263 9.49 20.49 4.12
CA ILE A 263 8.81 19.38 3.45
C ILE A 263 8.07 19.99 2.26
N HIS A 264 8.42 19.55 1.05
CA HIS A 264 7.73 19.92 -0.17
C HIS A 264 6.82 18.79 -0.60
N TYR A 265 5.53 19.02 -0.62
CA TYR A 265 4.51 18.11 -1.14
C TYR A 265 4.07 18.56 -2.52
N LYS A 266 3.88 17.61 -3.46
CA LYS A 266 3.31 17.88 -4.78
C LYS A 266 2.36 16.74 -5.20
N ASN A 267 1.16 17.12 -5.66
CA ASN A 267 0.22 16.20 -6.29
C ASN A 267 0.61 16.02 -7.77
N LEU A 268 1.12 14.87 -8.13
CA LEU A 268 1.45 14.47 -9.51
C LEU A 268 0.42 13.50 -10.09
N THR A 269 -0.68 13.21 -9.36
CA THR A 269 -1.77 12.35 -9.86
C THR A 269 -2.56 13.07 -10.95
N ALA A 270 -3.31 12.32 -11.74
CA ALA A 270 -4.21 12.88 -12.75
C ALA A 270 -5.51 13.47 -12.18
N SER A 271 -5.70 13.46 -10.85
CA SER A 271 -6.91 13.88 -10.16
C SER A 271 -6.60 14.80 -8.96
N GLU A 272 -7.63 15.49 -8.47
CA GLU A 272 -7.53 16.19 -7.18
C GLU A 272 -7.37 15.18 -6.04
N VAL A 273 -6.44 15.44 -5.13
CA VAL A 273 -6.30 14.72 -3.86
C VAL A 273 -6.86 15.57 -2.73
N LYS A 274 -7.52 14.92 -1.77
CA LYS A 274 -8.14 15.58 -0.61
C LYS A 274 -7.47 15.11 0.67
N ASP A 275 -7.62 15.91 1.72
CA ASP A 275 -7.17 15.57 3.07
C ASP A 275 -5.71 15.08 3.12
N VAL A 276 -4.81 15.87 2.50
CA VAL A 276 -3.37 15.60 2.55
C VAL A 276 -2.86 15.79 3.97
N ILE A 277 -2.39 14.71 4.60
CA ILE A 277 -1.86 14.74 5.96
C ILE A 277 -0.36 14.60 5.91
N ILE A 278 0.36 15.60 6.41
CA ILE A 278 1.82 15.58 6.54
C ILE A 278 2.17 15.26 7.99
N LYS A 279 3.00 14.24 8.18
CA LYS A 279 3.52 13.83 9.49
C LYS A 279 5.03 13.76 9.45
N ASP A 280 5.67 14.19 10.51
CA ASP A 280 7.11 14.17 10.73
C ASP A 280 7.48 13.18 11.86
N SER A 281 8.62 12.52 11.71
CA SER A 281 9.17 11.61 12.72
C SER A 281 10.52 12.13 13.19
N LEU A 282 10.46 13.18 14.01
CA LEU A 282 11.64 13.83 14.57
C LEU A 282 12.42 12.85 15.47
N PRO A 283 13.75 12.69 15.29
CA PRO A 283 14.56 11.80 16.12
C PRO A 283 14.66 12.30 17.58
N THR A 284 14.91 11.39 18.51
CA THR A 284 14.89 11.64 19.97
C THR A 284 15.89 12.69 20.44
N ASN A 285 16.97 12.90 19.64
CA ASN A 285 17.99 13.92 19.87
C ASN A 285 17.63 15.30 19.29
N MET A 286 16.41 15.46 18.81
CA MET A 286 15.93 16.75 18.33
C MET A 286 14.61 17.12 19.00
N GLU A 287 14.39 18.39 19.23
CA GLU A 287 13.18 18.90 19.85
C GLU A 287 12.55 19.98 18.98
N LEU A 288 11.26 19.79 18.65
CA LEU A 288 10.49 20.77 17.89
C LEU A 288 10.39 22.10 18.63
N ILE A 289 10.65 23.20 17.95
CA ILE A 289 10.36 24.53 18.48
C ILE A 289 8.87 24.81 18.29
N LYS A 290 8.15 24.85 19.40
CA LYS A 290 6.70 25.04 19.42
C LYS A 290 6.27 26.30 18.68
N GLY A 291 5.18 26.18 17.89
CA GLY A 291 4.63 27.29 17.13
C GLY A 291 5.48 27.72 15.92
N SER A 292 6.56 26.97 15.59
CA SER A 292 7.41 27.28 14.43
C SER A 292 6.85 26.73 13.12
N THR A 293 5.84 25.85 13.15
CA THR A 293 5.29 25.22 11.93
C THR A 293 4.55 26.23 11.06
N ARG A 294 4.93 26.31 9.78
CA ARG A 294 4.35 27.18 8.77
C ARG A 294 3.96 26.40 7.53
N LEU A 295 2.76 26.70 7.01
CA LEU A 295 2.26 26.18 5.72
C LEU A 295 2.33 27.25 4.66
N TYR A 296 2.97 26.95 3.54
CA TYR A 296 3.05 27.80 2.35
C TYR A 296 2.37 27.08 1.18
N ASN A 297 1.39 27.70 0.57
CA ASN A 297 0.72 27.24 -0.64
C ASN A 297 0.08 28.44 -1.36
N THR A 298 -0.69 28.19 -2.40
CA THR A 298 -1.38 29.25 -3.18
C THR A 298 -2.25 30.16 -2.30
N ASN A 299 -2.89 29.61 -1.27
CA ASN A 299 -3.76 30.37 -0.36
C ASN A 299 -2.95 31.13 0.72
N HIS A 300 -1.74 30.67 0.99
CA HIS A 300 -0.86 31.20 2.03
C HIS A 300 0.57 31.43 1.48
N PRO A 301 0.76 32.34 0.51
CA PRO A 301 2.07 32.54 -0.14
C PRO A 301 3.12 33.11 0.81
N GLN A 302 2.73 33.81 1.87
CA GLN A 302 3.61 34.37 2.90
C GLN A 302 3.78 33.43 4.12
N GLY A 303 3.13 32.27 4.09
CA GLY A 303 3.13 31.28 5.17
C GLY A 303 2.07 31.56 6.25
N ALA A 304 1.25 30.58 6.51
CA ALA A 304 0.31 30.58 7.63
C ALA A 304 0.88 29.77 8.80
N THR A 305 0.72 30.26 10.04
CA THR A 305 1.03 29.47 11.23
C THR A 305 0.06 28.30 11.34
N VAL A 306 0.60 27.11 11.51
CA VAL A 306 -0.19 25.94 11.90
C VAL A 306 -0.24 25.92 13.44
N ASN A 307 -1.41 26.16 13.99
CA ASN A 307 -1.60 26.43 15.43
C ASN A 307 -1.44 25.21 16.36
N ASN A 308 -0.98 24.09 15.84
CA ASN A 308 -0.71 22.90 16.66
C ASN A 308 0.64 22.28 16.25
N ASP A 309 1.33 21.75 17.23
CA ASP A 309 2.57 21.01 17.02
C ASP A 309 2.33 19.53 16.62
N SER A 310 1.14 19.23 16.08
CA SER A 310 0.71 17.88 15.72
C SER A 310 1.51 17.28 14.58
N ILE A 311 2.33 18.06 13.88
CA ILE A 311 3.20 17.56 12.81
C ILE A 311 4.03 16.35 13.23
N ILE A 312 4.48 16.31 14.50
CA ILE A 312 5.29 15.20 15.06
C ILE A 312 4.45 14.14 15.81
N THR A 313 3.12 14.29 15.87
CA THR A 313 2.22 13.33 16.55
C THR A 313 1.21 12.75 15.57
N ASP A 314 0.08 13.44 15.38
CA ASP A 314 -1.01 12.95 14.52
C ASP A 314 -0.86 13.38 13.05
N GLY A 315 0.03 14.34 12.79
CA GLY A 315 0.19 15.00 11.51
C GLY A 315 -0.72 16.23 11.37
N ILE A 316 -0.52 16.98 10.31
CA ILE A 316 -1.32 18.15 9.95
C ILE A 316 -2.04 17.91 8.64
N ASN A 317 -3.34 18.18 8.59
CA ASN A 317 -4.11 18.20 7.35
C ASN A 317 -3.86 19.55 6.65
N ILE A 318 -3.21 19.51 5.49
CA ILE A 318 -2.87 20.70 4.69
C ILE A 318 -3.90 21.00 3.60
N GLY A 319 -4.98 20.21 3.51
CA GLY A 319 -6.12 20.41 2.62
C GLY A 319 -6.06 19.61 1.32
N ALA A 320 -6.75 20.13 0.30
CA ALA A 320 -6.88 19.51 -1.01
C ALA A 320 -5.94 20.15 -2.05
N TYR A 321 -5.42 19.35 -2.97
CA TYR A 321 -4.52 19.81 -4.01
C TYR A 321 -4.96 19.29 -5.38
N LYS A 322 -5.22 20.19 -6.31
CA LYS A 322 -5.48 19.87 -7.72
C LYS A 322 -4.23 19.27 -8.36
N VAL A 323 -4.38 18.72 -9.55
CA VAL A 323 -3.27 18.23 -10.38
C VAL A 323 -2.15 19.27 -10.44
N ASN A 324 -0.92 18.86 -10.14
CA ASN A 324 0.28 19.70 -10.00
C ASN A 324 0.25 20.72 -8.85
N GLY A 325 -0.78 20.74 -8.02
CA GLY A 325 -0.83 21.55 -6.81
C GLY A 325 0.24 21.13 -5.80
N SER A 326 0.84 22.10 -5.11
CA SER A 326 1.93 21.85 -4.17
C SER A 326 1.84 22.71 -2.90
N ALA A 327 2.56 22.27 -1.87
CA ALA A 327 2.73 22.99 -0.61
C ALA A 327 4.13 22.80 -0.05
N TYR A 328 4.57 23.77 0.74
CA TYR A 328 5.74 23.65 1.59
C TYR A 328 5.32 23.75 3.05
N ILE A 329 5.84 22.85 3.85
CA ILE A 329 5.71 22.90 5.31
C ILE A 329 7.11 23.13 5.87
N ARG A 330 7.27 24.17 6.72
CA ARG A 330 8.53 24.45 7.40
C ARG A 330 8.31 24.42 8.89
N PHE A 331 9.29 23.93 9.61
CA PHE A 331 9.32 23.96 11.08
C PHE A 331 10.76 23.92 11.57
N GLN A 332 10.97 24.39 12.80
CA GLN A 332 12.28 24.48 13.40
C GLN A 332 12.45 23.43 14.50
N ALA A 333 13.65 22.90 14.62
CA ALA A 333 14.02 21.98 15.68
C ALA A 333 15.41 22.27 16.19
N VAL A 334 15.63 22.06 17.50
CA VAL A 334 16.90 22.24 18.18
C VAL A 334 17.56 20.89 18.45
N VAL A 335 18.87 20.81 18.19
CA VAL A 335 19.69 19.63 18.49
C VAL A 335 19.89 19.52 20.01
N LYS A 336 19.55 18.37 20.58
CA LYS A 336 19.72 18.06 22.03
C LYS A 336 20.85 17.06 22.24
N ASP A 337 21.51 17.17 23.39
CA ASP A 337 22.53 16.19 23.84
C ASP A 337 21.92 14.91 24.44
N LYS A 338 20.76 14.51 23.95
CA LYS A 338 20.09 13.30 24.41
C LYS A 338 20.49 12.13 23.54
N GLU A 339 20.99 11.05 24.15
CA GLU A 339 21.34 9.80 23.46
C GLU A 339 22.38 9.93 22.33
N LEU A 340 23.15 11.04 22.28
CA LEU A 340 24.24 11.17 21.32
C LEU A 340 25.45 10.34 21.77
N ALA A 341 25.97 9.51 20.86
CA ALA A 341 27.23 8.81 21.07
C ALA A 341 28.42 9.77 20.91
N CYS A 342 29.59 9.41 21.49
CA CYS A 342 30.82 10.13 21.21
C CYS A 342 31.21 10.04 19.75
N GLY A 343 31.71 11.12 19.16
CA GLY A 343 32.06 11.20 17.74
C GLY A 343 30.90 11.66 16.86
N ASN A 344 30.85 11.18 15.65
CA ASN A 344 29.90 11.61 14.64
C ASN A 344 28.55 10.85 14.79
N ASN A 345 27.47 11.62 14.91
CA ASN A 345 26.10 11.14 14.96
C ASN A 345 25.34 11.58 13.70
N ARG A 346 24.54 10.70 13.14
CA ARG A 346 23.62 10.99 12.04
C ARG A 346 22.19 10.95 12.56
N LEU A 347 21.53 12.10 12.58
CA LEU A 347 20.16 12.26 13.03
C LEU A 347 19.26 12.28 11.81
N ILE A 348 18.54 11.17 11.56
CA ILE A 348 17.65 11.03 10.40
C ILE A 348 16.26 11.48 10.80
N ASN A 349 15.74 12.48 10.12
CA ASN A 349 14.38 12.96 10.30
C ASN A 349 13.52 12.60 9.11
N TRP A 350 12.50 11.75 9.32
CA TRP A 350 11.58 11.29 8.28
C TRP A 350 10.32 12.15 8.22
N ALA A 351 9.87 12.45 7.01
CA ALA A 351 8.53 12.97 6.77
C ALA A 351 7.70 11.98 5.95
N LYS A 352 6.39 11.98 6.20
CA LYS A 352 5.43 11.17 5.49
C LYS A 352 4.26 12.05 5.04
N ALA A 353 3.79 11.83 3.82
CA ALA A 353 2.54 12.37 3.35
C ALA A 353 1.55 11.21 3.16
N ASP A 354 0.41 11.28 3.83
CA ASP A 354 -0.75 10.42 3.61
C ASP A 354 -1.81 11.23 2.85
N THR A 355 -2.33 10.69 1.76
CA THR A 355 -3.36 11.36 0.95
C THR A 355 -4.58 10.47 0.83
N LEU A 356 -5.75 11.04 1.09
CA LEU A 356 -7.03 10.40 0.81
C LEU A 356 -7.40 10.68 -0.64
N VAL A 357 -7.63 9.62 -1.39
CA VAL A 357 -7.95 9.69 -2.82
C VAL A 357 -9.17 8.83 -3.07
N GLY A 358 -10.11 9.30 -3.87
CA GLY A 358 -11.30 8.56 -4.25
C GLY A 358 -12.60 9.25 -3.87
N THR A 359 -13.67 8.77 -4.47
CA THR A 359 -15.02 9.18 -4.14
C THR A 359 -15.47 8.60 -2.80
N SER A 360 -16.58 9.06 -2.25
CA SER A 360 -17.05 8.79 -0.89
C SER A 360 -17.15 7.30 -0.48
N THR A 361 -17.11 6.39 -1.45
CA THR A 361 -17.28 4.95 -1.23
C THR A 361 -15.97 4.16 -1.19
N ASN A 362 -14.84 4.73 -1.66
CA ASN A 362 -13.56 4.04 -1.76
C ASN A 362 -12.38 4.96 -1.40
N VAL A 363 -12.30 5.35 -0.14
CA VAL A 363 -11.19 6.17 0.36
C VAL A 363 -9.93 5.31 0.46
N LYS A 364 -8.90 5.62 -0.32
CA LYS A 364 -7.58 4.96 -0.30
C LYS A 364 -6.50 5.97 -0.01
N ALA A 365 -5.53 5.57 0.81
CA ALA A 365 -4.42 6.42 1.20
C ALA A 365 -3.18 6.07 0.36
N PHE A 366 -2.63 7.04 -0.34
CA PHE A 366 -1.24 6.98 -0.79
C PHE A 366 -0.33 7.48 0.34
N ALA A 367 0.74 6.74 0.59
CA ALA A 367 1.75 7.09 1.57
C ALA A 367 3.11 7.19 0.89
N VAL A 368 3.68 8.38 0.87
CA VAL A 368 5.05 8.62 0.41
C VAL A 368 5.87 9.22 1.54
N GLN A 369 7.17 8.92 1.57
CA GLN A 369 8.07 9.39 2.63
C GLN A 369 9.42 9.80 2.07
N ASP A 370 10.07 10.73 2.77
CA ASP A 370 11.42 11.18 2.51
C ASP A 370 12.10 11.65 3.80
N SER A 371 13.42 11.78 3.82
CA SER A 371 14.19 12.15 5.01
C SER A 371 15.27 13.19 4.72
N ALA A 372 15.61 13.94 5.76
CA ALA A 372 16.77 14.83 5.77
C ALA A 372 17.62 14.60 7.02
N ASP A 373 18.93 14.76 6.89
CA ASP A 373 19.90 14.39 7.93
C ASP A 373 20.52 15.58 8.61
N VAL A 374 20.73 15.46 9.92
CA VAL A 374 21.60 16.39 10.66
C VAL A 374 22.78 15.59 11.21
N TYR A 375 23.98 16.00 10.86
CA TYR A 375 25.22 15.44 11.37
C TYR A 375 25.70 16.24 12.56
N VAL A 376 25.91 15.57 13.70
CA VAL A 376 26.33 16.18 14.96
C VAL A 376 27.60 15.51 15.45
N GLU A 377 28.65 16.30 15.65
CA GLU A 377 29.87 15.81 16.29
C GLU A 377 29.83 16.07 17.79
N LYS A 378 29.76 15.00 18.58
CA LYS A 378 29.85 15.06 20.04
C LYS A 378 31.28 14.83 20.50
N LYS A 379 31.94 15.87 20.99
CA LYS A 379 33.24 15.75 21.63
C LYS A 379 33.03 15.15 23.03
N CYS A 380 33.55 13.98 23.23
CA CYS A 380 33.63 13.45 24.59
C CYS A 380 34.97 13.82 25.22
N ALA A 381 34.98 14.04 26.53
CA ALA A 381 36.22 14.11 27.25
C ALA A 381 37.00 12.82 26.98
N GLU A 382 38.26 12.96 26.59
CA GLU A 382 39.13 11.78 26.59
C GLU A 382 39.02 11.17 28.00
N GLN A 383 38.61 9.90 28.02
CA GLN A 383 38.77 9.18 29.31
C GLN A 383 40.23 9.26 29.66
N PRO A 384 40.57 9.71 30.86
CA PRO A 384 41.96 9.72 31.32
C PRO A 384 42.48 8.31 30.98
N LYS A 385 43.57 8.24 30.18
CA LYS A 385 44.22 6.96 29.88
C LYS A 385 44.43 6.28 31.21
N LYS A 386 43.80 5.13 31.41
CA LYS A 386 44.01 4.34 32.59
C LYS A 386 45.48 3.88 32.50
N HIS A 387 46.36 4.54 33.22
CA HIS A 387 47.75 4.10 33.39
C HIS A 387 47.70 2.72 34.07
N SER A 388 47.86 1.66 33.29
CA SER A 388 47.91 0.30 33.81
C SER A 388 49.33 -0.17 33.64
N CYS A 389 50.00 -0.42 34.76
CA CYS A 389 51.41 -0.82 34.78
C CYS A 389 52.32 0.19 34.03
N ASP A 390 52.17 1.46 34.32
CA ASP A 390 52.88 2.57 33.70
C ASP A 390 53.63 3.40 34.75
N ILE A 391 54.68 4.11 34.33
CA ILE A 391 55.40 5.06 35.17
C ILE A 391 55.36 6.43 34.49
N GLU A 392 54.69 7.39 35.06
CA GLU A 392 54.61 8.74 34.52
C GLU A 392 55.10 9.75 35.58
N ASN A 393 56.07 10.57 35.19
CA ASN A 393 56.69 11.59 36.05
C ASN A 393 57.18 11.05 37.43
N GLY A 394 57.66 9.80 37.42
CA GLY A 394 58.16 9.15 38.66
C GLY A 394 57.05 8.56 39.54
N VAL A 395 55.80 8.66 39.15
CA VAL A 395 54.63 8.02 39.79
C VAL A 395 54.39 6.66 39.17
N HIS A 396 54.29 5.62 40.00
CA HIS A 396 54.01 4.26 39.55
C HIS A 396 52.49 4.00 39.61
N TYR A 397 51.93 3.43 38.54
CA TYR A 397 50.54 3.05 38.43
C TYR A 397 50.38 1.55 38.41
N GLY A 398 49.59 0.99 39.29
CA GLY A 398 49.30 -0.44 39.39
C GLY A 398 48.41 -0.95 38.27
N ILE A 399 48.13 -2.26 38.24
CA ILE A 399 47.26 -2.94 37.22
C ILE A 399 45.89 -2.25 37.09
N LYS A 400 45.34 -1.67 38.15
CA LYS A 400 44.07 -0.98 38.17
C LYS A 400 44.16 0.49 37.78
N GLY A 401 45.33 0.99 37.40
CA GLY A 401 45.58 2.38 37.06
C GLY A 401 45.54 3.38 38.24
N ASN A 402 45.62 2.88 39.46
CA ASN A 402 45.79 3.69 40.69
C ASN A 402 47.28 3.85 40.99
N THR A 403 47.66 4.94 41.64
CA THR A 403 49.02 5.15 42.13
C THR A 403 49.38 4.12 43.18
N VAL A 404 50.57 3.51 43.04
CA VAL A 404 51.11 2.50 43.94
C VAL A 404 52.55 2.82 44.24
N ASP A 405 53.09 2.26 45.35
CA ASP A 405 54.48 2.35 45.66
C ASP A 405 55.33 1.41 44.75
N VAL A 406 56.63 1.67 44.66
CA VAL A 406 57.56 0.92 43.82
C VAL A 406 57.53 -0.61 44.03
N ASN A 407 57.33 -1.06 45.25
CA ASN A 407 57.32 -2.48 45.57
C ASN A 407 56.03 -3.13 45.09
N THR A 408 54.88 -2.45 45.27
CA THR A 408 53.60 -2.86 44.77
C THR A 408 53.61 -2.87 43.24
N TYR A 409 54.16 -1.84 42.59
CA TYR A 409 54.31 -1.81 41.11
C TYR A 409 55.12 -3.02 40.61
N LYS A 410 56.28 -3.28 41.23
CA LYS A 410 57.10 -4.45 40.89
C LYS A 410 56.38 -5.77 41.12
N ALA A 411 55.59 -5.87 42.17
CA ALA A 411 54.81 -7.06 42.46
C ALA A 411 53.65 -7.28 41.48
N GLU A 412 53.00 -6.23 41.08
CA GLU A 412 51.83 -6.28 40.19
C GLU A 412 52.20 -6.30 38.69
N CYS A 413 53.24 -5.56 38.29
CA CYS A 413 53.55 -5.25 36.90
C CYS A 413 54.81 -5.90 36.35
N GLU A 414 55.87 -6.06 37.20
CA GLU A 414 57.15 -6.65 36.73
C GLU A 414 57.24 -8.18 36.91
N LYS A 415 56.42 -8.77 37.78
CA LYS A 415 56.39 -10.24 38.01
C LYS A 415 55.58 -11.05 37.03
N LYS A 416 54.99 -10.49 36.05
CA LYS A 416 54.44 -11.26 34.92
C LYS A 416 55.54 -11.52 33.89
N SER A 417 56.41 -12.52 34.16
CA SER A 417 56.94 -13.31 33.05
C SER A 417 55.73 -13.72 32.19
N ILE A 418 55.77 -13.41 30.91
CA ILE A 418 54.78 -13.86 29.94
C ILE A 418 54.47 -15.33 30.25
N PRO A 419 53.26 -15.70 30.66
CA PRO A 419 52.91 -17.09 30.69
C PRO A 419 53.17 -17.59 29.27
N THR A 420 53.97 -18.62 29.10
CA THR A 420 53.96 -19.43 27.88
C THR A 420 52.55 -19.94 27.78
N ALA A 421 51.72 -19.18 27.05
CA ALA A 421 50.36 -19.56 26.79
C ALA A 421 50.42 -20.94 26.11
N GLY A 422 50.01 -21.96 26.87
CA GLY A 422 49.80 -23.25 26.24
C GLY A 422 48.87 -23.10 25.05
N ALA A 423 49.09 -23.82 23.98
CA ALA A 423 48.36 -23.75 22.72
C ALA A 423 46.82 -23.81 22.86
N THR A 424 46.32 -24.17 24.03
CA THR A 424 44.88 -24.23 24.38
C THR A 424 44.25 -22.90 24.73
N GLU A 425 44.98 -21.90 25.25
CA GLU A 425 44.40 -20.61 25.60
C GLU A 425 44.32 -19.62 24.42
N ILE A 426 45.18 -19.81 23.41
CA ILE A 426 45.15 -19.00 22.18
C ILE A 426 44.01 -19.44 21.25
N THR A 427 43.63 -20.73 21.29
CA THR A 427 42.52 -21.23 20.46
C THR A 427 41.15 -20.76 20.93
N THR A 428 40.90 -20.56 22.22
CA THR A 428 39.61 -20.09 22.73
C THR A 428 39.36 -18.58 22.48
N GLY A 429 40.40 -17.75 22.49
CA GLY A 429 40.29 -16.33 22.17
C GLY A 429 40.08 -16.07 20.67
N VAL A 430 40.71 -16.87 19.81
CA VAL A 430 40.61 -16.74 18.35
C VAL A 430 39.30 -17.31 17.83
N ILE A 431 38.74 -18.35 18.43
CA ILE A 431 37.44 -18.91 18.07
C ILE A 431 36.30 -17.92 18.38
N GLY A 432 36.39 -17.18 19.49
CA GLY A 432 35.40 -16.16 19.83
C GLY A 432 35.36 -14.98 18.84
N LEU A 433 36.53 -14.50 18.41
CA LEU A 433 36.67 -13.44 17.40
C LEU A 433 36.35 -13.92 15.97
N GLY A 434 36.77 -15.16 15.64
CA GLY A 434 36.48 -15.78 14.36
C GLY A 434 34.99 -16.08 14.16
N GLY A 435 34.27 -16.44 15.24
CA GLY A 435 32.81 -16.66 15.21
C GLY A 435 32.01 -15.41 14.91
N VAL A 436 32.44 -14.28 15.45
CA VAL A 436 31.76 -12.97 15.20
C VAL A 436 32.03 -12.47 13.77
N ILE A 437 33.26 -12.65 13.28
CA ILE A 437 33.60 -12.25 11.90
C ILE A 437 32.95 -13.16 10.86
N THR A 438 32.83 -14.47 11.12
CA THR A 438 32.13 -15.38 10.20
C THR A 438 30.64 -15.18 10.18
N SER A 439 30.01 -14.82 11.32
CA SER A 439 28.57 -14.50 11.33
C SER A 439 28.26 -13.18 10.62
N ALA A 440 29.10 -12.17 10.77
CA ALA A 440 28.95 -10.91 10.02
C ALA A 440 29.22 -11.09 8.51
N GLY A 441 30.25 -11.89 8.17
CA GLY A 441 30.57 -12.25 6.78
C GLY A 441 29.47 -13.07 6.11
N TYR A 442 28.82 -13.97 6.84
CA TYR A 442 27.72 -14.76 6.33
C TYR A 442 26.46 -13.91 6.07
N LEU A 443 26.17 -12.94 6.95
CA LEU A 443 25.07 -11.98 6.78
C LEU A 443 25.27 -11.07 5.56
N ILE A 444 26.51 -10.65 5.28
CA ILE A 444 26.83 -9.83 4.11
C ILE A 444 26.82 -10.65 2.82
N ALA A 445 27.29 -11.90 2.86
CA ALA A 445 27.29 -12.80 1.70
C ALA A 445 25.86 -13.28 1.35
N SER A 446 24.98 -13.50 2.34
CA SER A 446 23.60 -13.89 2.10
C SER A 446 22.76 -12.77 1.49
N ARG A 447 23.07 -11.49 1.81
CA ARG A 447 22.40 -10.35 1.18
C ARG A 447 22.82 -10.09 -0.27
N LYS A 448 24.02 -10.51 -0.68
CA LYS A 448 24.48 -10.39 -2.07
C LYS A 448 23.93 -11.48 -3.02
N LYS A 449 23.30 -12.53 -2.49
CA LYS A 449 22.68 -13.60 -3.30
C LYS A 449 21.17 -13.41 -3.52
N LEU A 450 20.58 -12.31 -3.04
CA LEU A 450 19.15 -11.99 -3.15
C LEU A 450 18.89 -10.72 -3.99
N HIS A 451 19.82 -10.42 -4.91
CA HIS A 451 19.59 -9.43 -5.97
C HIS A 451 19.87 -10.05 -7.33
#